data_1f8b4803ab70eb073e83bce2f23c3870
#
_entry.id   1f8b4803ab70eb073e83bce2f23c3870
#
_cell.length_a   1.000
_cell.length_b   1.000
_cell.length_c   1.000
_cell.angle_alpha   90.00
_cell.angle_beta   90.00
_cell.angle_gamma   90.00
#
_symmetry.space_group_name_H-M   'P 1'
#
loop_
_entity.id
_entity.type
_entity.pdbx_description
1 polymer ?
#
loop_
_entity_poly.entity_id
_entity_poly.type
_entity_poly.pdbx_seq_one_letter_code
_entity_poly.pdbx_strand_id
1 'polypeptide(L)'
;CLMLVFRGPDAIERVHKVVGHIVHERTSGETVRDTFGDYITDDSGKVIYFEPGVLSAFGDESVEQGLKLWAEFSDVDGGILDRVISYPEAAKVEKTLVLIKPDNFKFPNLRPGGVIEVFSRTGLNIIGFKVHRMSVAQAKEFYGPVLAVLEDKLGPEKGRNAWEDIVEFMSGGRPSAMAEDQLDAPGTEKIVALVYQGEDAVAKIREVLGPTDPSKAPPGSIRKEFGQNIMVNAAHASDSAENAQREMGIVQVDENNFKPLIESFYKRS
;
A
#
# COMPACT_ATOMS: atom_id res chain seq x y z
N CYS A 1 9.07 -9.75 -7.25
CA CYS A 1 9.20 -8.32 -7.54
C CYS A 1 7.88 -7.60 -7.29
N LEU A 2 7.93 -6.28 -7.15
CA LEU A 2 6.77 -5.40 -7.08
C LEU A 2 6.64 -4.65 -8.40
N MET A 3 5.45 -4.72 -9.03
CA MET A 3 5.14 -3.97 -10.24
C MET A 3 4.37 -2.71 -9.89
N LEU A 4 4.88 -1.55 -10.33
CA LEU A 4 4.22 -0.26 -10.17
C LEU A 4 3.86 0.33 -11.53
N VAL A 5 2.61 0.78 -11.69
CA VAL A 5 2.14 1.49 -12.88
C VAL A 5 1.83 2.94 -12.52
N PHE A 6 2.45 3.86 -13.24
CA PHE A 6 2.23 5.29 -13.10
C PHE A 6 1.44 5.81 -14.32
N ARG A 7 0.51 6.71 -14.07
CA ARG A 7 -0.27 7.39 -15.09
C ARG A 7 -0.28 8.90 -14.85
N GLY A 8 0.01 9.67 -15.88
CA GLY A 8 -0.02 11.14 -15.83
C GLY A 8 0.62 11.78 -17.05
N PRO A 9 0.61 13.11 -17.16
CA PRO A 9 1.35 13.81 -18.19
C PRO A 9 2.85 13.46 -18.09
N ASP A 10 3.47 13.16 -19.24
CA ASP A 10 4.91 12.85 -19.35
C ASP A 10 5.38 11.74 -18.38
N ALA A 11 4.51 10.74 -18.11
CA ALA A 11 4.77 9.72 -17.09
C ALA A 11 6.09 8.96 -17.35
N ILE A 12 6.40 8.62 -18.59
CA ILE A 12 7.62 7.88 -18.97
C ILE A 12 8.85 8.74 -18.63
N GLU A 13 8.90 10.00 -19.10
CA GLU A 13 10.03 10.89 -18.85
C GLU A 13 10.23 11.16 -17.35
N ARG A 14 9.15 11.41 -16.62
CA ARG A 14 9.21 11.65 -15.17
C ARG A 14 9.69 10.43 -14.40
N VAL A 15 9.23 9.24 -14.75
CA VAL A 15 9.70 8.00 -14.12
C VAL A 15 11.18 7.79 -14.40
N HIS A 16 11.62 7.98 -15.64
CA HIS A 16 13.04 7.86 -16.00
C HIS A 16 13.93 8.84 -15.25
N LYS A 17 13.51 10.09 -15.12
CA LYS A 17 14.25 11.12 -14.38
C LYS A 17 14.42 10.74 -12.91
N VAL A 18 13.39 10.18 -12.29
CA VAL A 18 13.43 9.75 -10.88
C VAL A 18 14.21 8.45 -10.71
N VAL A 19 14.03 7.50 -11.61
CA VAL A 19 14.71 6.20 -11.57
C VAL A 19 16.21 6.32 -11.82
N GLY A 20 16.62 7.17 -12.77
CA GLY A 20 18.02 7.42 -13.10
C GLY A 20 18.58 6.47 -14.16
N HIS A 21 19.87 6.68 -14.49
CA HIS A 21 20.57 5.89 -15.49
C HIS A 21 21.02 4.53 -14.95
N ILE A 22 21.06 3.53 -15.85
CA ILE A 22 21.62 2.22 -15.56
C ILE A 22 23.15 2.19 -15.76
N VAL A 23 23.71 3.21 -16.41
CA VAL A 23 25.13 3.30 -16.73
C VAL A 23 25.83 4.00 -15.58
N HIS A 24 26.79 3.32 -14.96
CA HIS A 24 27.57 3.75 -13.81
C HIS A 24 28.21 5.15 -13.98
N GLU A 25 28.72 5.45 -15.17
CA GLU A 25 29.40 6.74 -15.44
C GLU A 25 28.45 7.95 -15.51
N ARG A 26 27.14 7.71 -15.41
CA ARG A 26 26.10 8.75 -15.50
C ARG A 26 25.30 8.92 -14.21
N THR A 27 25.89 8.55 -13.08
CA THR A 27 25.27 8.76 -11.77
C THR A 27 25.28 10.22 -11.38
N SER A 28 24.18 10.69 -10.79
CA SER A 28 24.05 12.06 -10.27
C SER A 28 23.97 12.13 -8.75
N GLY A 29 23.82 10.99 -8.09
CA GLY A 29 23.60 10.89 -6.65
C GLY A 29 22.20 11.27 -6.18
N GLU A 30 21.26 11.52 -7.11
CA GLU A 30 19.91 12.05 -6.80
C GLU A 30 18.77 11.10 -7.22
N THR A 31 19.09 9.96 -7.81
CA THR A 31 18.07 9.05 -8.37
C THR A 31 17.90 7.79 -7.52
N VAL A 32 16.83 7.04 -7.80
CA VAL A 32 16.59 5.76 -7.12
C VAL A 32 17.75 4.79 -7.34
N ARG A 33 18.27 4.70 -8.56
CA ARG A 33 19.39 3.81 -8.89
C ARG A 33 20.68 4.24 -8.22
N ASP A 34 20.95 5.55 -8.11
CA ASP A 34 22.13 6.07 -7.42
C ASP A 34 22.09 5.78 -5.91
N THR A 35 20.88 5.74 -5.33
CA THR A 35 20.70 5.53 -3.89
C THR A 35 20.63 4.05 -3.50
N PHE A 36 19.99 3.22 -4.33
CA PHE A 36 19.61 1.83 -4.00
C PHE A 36 20.19 0.79 -4.96
N GLY A 37 20.91 1.22 -6.00
CA GLY A 37 21.61 0.29 -6.88
C GLY A 37 22.93 -0.16 -6.25
N ASP A 38 23.35 -1.39 -6.59
CA ASP A 38 24.58 -1.99 -6.11
C ASP A 38 25.60 -2.20 -7.23
N TYR A 39 26.85 -1.91 -6.93
CA TYR A 39 27.98 -2.20 -7.81
C TYR A 39 28.62 -3.53 -7.41
N ILE A 40 28.43 -4.55 -8.24
CA ILE A 40 29.07 -5.86 -8.08
C ILE A 40 30.48 -5.77 -8.68
N THR A 41 31.49 -6.03 -7.87
CA THR A 41 32.90 -5.98 -8.28
C THR A 41 33.52 -7.36 -8.31
N ASP A 42 34.56 -7.53 -9.14
CA ASP A 42 35.45 -8.67 -9.07
C ASP A 42 36.48 -8.52 -7.92
N ASP A 43 37.33 -9.54 -7.75
CA ASP A 43 38.40 -9.55 -6.70
C ASP A 43 39.40 -8.42 -6.82
N SER A 44 39.48 -7.76 -7.98
CA SER A 44 40.37 -6.59 -8.23
C SER A 44 39.70 -5.26 -7.90
N GLY A 45 38.40 -5.27 -7.52
CA GLY A 45 37.60 -4.08 -7.28
C GLY A 45 37.00 -3.45 -8.55
N LYS A 46 37.13 -4.10 -9.71
CA LYS A 46 36.55 -3.62 -10.95
C LYS A 46 35.05 -3.96 -10.98
N VAL A 47 34.20 -2.97 -11.29
CA VAL A 47 32.76 -3.16 -11.49
C VAL A 47 32.52 -4.07 -12.70
N ILE A 48 31.89 -5.21 -12.47
CA ILE A 48 31.51 -6.20 -13.49
C ILE A 48 30.02 -6.18 -13.78
N TYR A 49 29.19 -5.70 -12.82
CA TYR A 49 27.75 -5.61 -12.98
C TYR A 49 27.21 -4.49 -12.08
N PHE A 50 26.18 -3.81 -12.57
CA PHE A 50 25.41 -2.86 -11.78
C PHE A 50 23.99 -3.40 -11.58
N GLU A 51 23.62 -3.71 -10.34
CA GLU A 51 22.26 -4.09 -9.97
C GLU A 51 21.42 -2.82 -9.77
N PRO A 52 20.50 -2.50 -10.66
CA PRO A 52 19.84 -1.19 -10.66
C PRO A 52 18.75 -1.02 -9.59
N GLY A 53 18.42 -2.08 -8.85
CA GLY A 53 17.33 -2.09 -7.86
C GLY A 53 15.94 -1.88 -8.45
N VAL A 54 15.82 -1.10 -9.53
CA VAL A 54 14.56 -0.78 -10.23
C VAL A 54 14.75 -0.87 -11.74
N LEU A 55 13.83 -1.58 -12.40
CA LEU A 55 13.72 -1.59 -13.86
C LEU A 55 12.56 -0.69 -14.30
N SER A 56 12.73 0.03 -15.40
CA SER A 56 11.70 0.85 -16.03
C SER A 56 11.73 0.67 -17.55
N ALA A 57 10.55 0.68 -18.17
CA ALA A 57 10.43 0.60 -19.62
C ALA A 57 10.80 1.94 -20.27
N PHE A 58 11.39 1.89 -21.48
CA PHE A 58 11.82 3.06 -22.26
C PHE A 58 10.93 3.26 -23.49
N GLY A 59 10.23 4.37 -23.56
CA GLY A 59 9.38 4.74 -24.69
C GLY A 59 8.05 4.00 -24.71
N ASP A 60 7.12 4.51 -25.53
CA ASP A 60 5.71 4.07 -25.56
C ASP A 60 5.56 2.60 -25.92
N GLU A 61 6.29 2.13 -26.94
CA GLU A 61 6.22 0.73 -27.39
C GLU A 61 6.65 -0.25 -26.28
N SER A 62 7.75 0.03 -25.61
CA SER A 62 8.27 -0.80 -24.53
C SER A 62 7.33 -0.81 -23.32
N VAL A 63 6.69 0.33 -23.01
CA VAL A 63 5.68 0.44 -21.96
C VAL A 63 4.44 -0.38 -22.32
N GLU A 64 3.93 -0.26 -23.57
CA GLU A 64 2.75 -1.00 -24.01
C GLU A 64 2.99 -2.51 -23.99
N GLN A 65 4.13 -2.96 -24.51
CA GLN A 65 4.51 -4.38 -24.49
C GLN A 65 4.65 -4.89 -23.06
N GLY A 66 5.30 -4.14 -22.18
CA GLY A 66 5.45 -4.46 -20.77
C GLY A 66 4.12 -4.56 -20.04
N LEU A 67 3.20 -3.61 -20.26
CA LEU A 67 1.87 -3.65 -19.64
C LEU A 67 1.05 -4.86 -20.09
N LYS A 68 1.10 -5.22 -21.39
CA LYS A 68 0.44 -6.42 -21.92
C LYS A 68 1.01 -7.70 -21.30
N LEU A 69 2.33 -7.82 -21.26
CA LEU A 69 3.02 -8.97 -20.69
C LEU A 69 2.66 -9.15 -19.19
N TRP A 70 2.76 -8.09 -18.41
CA TRP A 70 2.43 -8.16 -17.00
C TRP A 70 0.94 -8.41 -16.75
N ALA A 71 0.04 -7.87 -17.59
CA ALA A 71 -1.40 -8.17 -17.49
C ALA A 71 -1.70 -9.65 -17.80
N GLU A 72 -0.98 -10.26 -18.76
CA GLU A 72 -1.14 -11.68 -19.11
C GLU A 72 -0.74 -12.61 -17.96
N PHE A 73 0.38 -12.31 -17.27
CA PHE A 73 0.94 -13.20 -16.24
C PHE A 73 0.61 -12.77 -14.80
N SER A 74 -0.07 -11.64 -14.58
CA SER A 74 -0.33 -11.12 -13.23
C SER A 74 -1.22 -12.03 -12.37
N ASP A 75 -2.03 -12.89 -12.97
CA ASP A 75 -2.93 -13.79 -12.24
C ASP A 75 -2.25 -15.09 -11.80
N VAL A 76 -1.01 -15.34 -12.22
CA VAL A 76 -0.30 -16.61 -11.97
C VAL A 76 0.11 -16.74 -10.50
N ASP A 77 0.58 -15.64 -9.91
CA ASP A 77 1.17 -15.64 -8.55
C ASP A 77 0.22 -15.09 -7.48
N GLY A 78 -0.99 -14.64 -7.86
CA GLY A 78 -1.90 -13.96 -6.96
C GLY A 78 -1.39 -12.58 -6.51
N GLY A 79 -1.89 -12.09 -5.38
CA GLY A 79 -1.56 -10.76 -4.83
C GLY A 79 -0.52 -10.77 -3.72
N ILE A 80 -0.12 -11.95 -3.23
CA ILE A 80 0.81 -12.13 -2.11
C ILE A 80 1.95 -13.05 -2.51
N LEU A 81 3.18 -12.63 -2.25
CA LEU A 81 4.38 -13.43 -2.45
C LEU A 81 4.67 -14.30 -1.21
N ASP A 82 4.11 -15.49 -1.18
CA ASP A 82 4.39 -16.45 -0.12
C ASP A 82 5.69 -17.22 -0.36
N ARG A 83 6.41 -17.53 0.73
CA ARG A 83 7.62 -18.38 0.76
C ARG A 83 8.80 -17.87 -0.07
N VAL A 84 8.85 -16.56 -0.33
CA VAL A 84 9.96 -15.92 -1.06
C VAL A 84 11.14 -15.65 -0.12
N ILE A 85 10.85 -15.49 1.17
CA ILE A 85 11.83 -15.14 2.20
C ILE A 85 11.96 -16.32 3.15
N SER A 86 13.20 -16.74 3.37
CA SER A 86 13.51 -17.79 4.34
C SER A 86 13.76 -17.18 5.72
N TYR A 87 13.08 -17.69 6.73
CA TYR A 87 13.28 -17.31 8.13
C TYR A 87 13.88 -18.48 8.90
N PRO A 88 14.60 -18.25 10.01
CA PRO A 88 15.00 -19.30 10.91
C PRO A 88 13.79 -20.11 11.41
N GLU A 89 13.95 -21.43 11.60
CA GLU A 89 12.86 -22.32 12.03
C GLU A 89 12.20 -21.89 13.35
N ALA A 90 12.98 -21.29 14.26
CA ALA A 90 12.50 -20.81 15.55
C ALA A 90 11.87 -19.40 15.50
N ALA A 91 11.87 -18.73 14.35
CA ALA A 91 11.36 -17.37 14.21
C ALA A 91 9.82 -17.35 14.27
N LYS A 92 9.26 -16.47 15.11
CA LYS A 92 7.82 -16.20 15.13
C LYS A 92 7.44 -15.26 14.00
N VAL A 93 7.28 -15.80 12.80
CA VAL A 93 6.93 -15.03 11.62
C VAL A 93 5.44 -14.76 11.59
N GLU A 94 5.07 -13.49 11.45
CA GLU A 94 3.70 -13.00 11.36
C GLU A 94 3.47 -12.26 10.06
N LYS A 95 2.22 -12.24 9.59
CA LYS A 95 1.75 -11.32 8.55
C LYS A 95 0.86 -10.26 9.20
N THR A 96 0.94 -9.02 8.73
CA THR A 96 0.05 -7.95 9.17
C THR A 96 -0.38 -7.09 7.99
N LEU A 97 -1.60 -6.56 8.04
CA LEU A 97 -2.14 -5.65 7.03
C LEU A 97 -1.94 -4.21 7.46
N VAL A 98 -1.51 -3.39 6.52
CA VAL A 98 -1.52 -1.93 6.61
C VAL A 98 -2.39 -1.37 5.49
N LEU A 99 -3.27 -0.42 5.80
CA LEU A 99 -3.96 0.38 4.80
C LEU A 99 -3.45 1.81 4.84
N ILE A 100 -2.91 2.29 3.73
CA ILE A 100 -2.70 3.73 3.53
C ILE A 100 -4.05 4.32 3.16
N LYS A 101 -4.53 5.26 3.99
CA LYS A 101 -5.89 5.77 3.97
C LYS A 101 -6.11 6.83 2.88
N PRO A 102 -7.37 7.13 2.50
CA PRO A 102 -7.70 8.06 1.42
C PRO A 102 -7.12 9.47 1.57
N ASP A 103 -6.95 9.95 2.80
CA ASP A 103 -6.39 11.28 3.06
C ASP A 103 -4.99 11.50 2.45
N ASN A 104 -4.25 10.42 2.14
CA ASN A 104 -2.95 10.51 1.50
C ASN A 104 -3.03 10.70 -0.02
N PHE A 105 -4.20 10.52 -0.64
CA PHE A 105 -4.37 10.50 -2.10
C PHE A 105 -5.24 11.63 -2.64
N LYS A 106 -5.69 12.57 -1.81
CA LYS A 106 -6.60 13.67 -2.23
C LYS A 106 -5.99 14.57 -3.31
N PHE A 107 -4.67 14.69 -3.32
CA PHE A 107 -3.91 15.44 -4.33
C PHE A 107 -2.49 14.84 -4.46
N PRO A 108 -1.79 15.03 -5.60
CA PRO A 108 -0.43 14.54 -5.77
C PRO A 108 0.52 15.13 -4.73
N ASN A 109 1.14 14.27 -3.94
CA ASN A 109 2.09 14.65 -2.89
C ASN A 109 2.99 13.45 -2.51
N LEU A 110 3.95 13.68 -1.61
CA LEU A 110 4.91 12.66 -1.15
C LEU A 110 4.37 11.79 0.00
N ARG A 111 3.19 12.06 0.53
CA ARG A 111 2.69 11.39 1.74
C ARG A 111 2.61 9.87 1.63
N PRO A 112 2.06 9.26 0.54
CA PRO A 112 2.00 7.81 0.46
C PRO A 112 3.39 7.15 0.54
N GLY A 113 4.36 7.70 -0.18
CA GLY A 113 5.75 7.22 -0.14
C GLY A 113 6.41 7.42 1.23
N GLY A 114 6.21 8.59 1.86
CA GLY A 114 6.73 8.87 3.20
C GLY A 114 6.16 7.93 4.28
N VAL A 115 4.87 7.58 4.18
CA VAL A 115 4.25 6.60 5.09
C VAL A 115 4.87 5.21 4.88
N ILE A 116 5.07 4.77 3.62
CA ILE A 116 5.71 3.48 3.31
C ILE A 116 7.16 3.48 3.82
N GLU A 117 7.90 4.57 3.63
CA GLU A 117 9.29 4.70 4.11
C GLU A 117 9.39 4.50 5.63
N VAL A 118 8.49 5.12 6.41
CA VAL A 118 8.50 4.94 7.87
C VAL A 118 8.21 3.49 8.25
N PHE A 119 7.24 2.82 7.60
CA PHE A 119 7.01 1.40 7.82
C PHE A 119 8.21 0.54 7.43
N SER A 120 8.92 0.88 6.35
CA SER A 120 10.11 0.12 5.90
C SER A 120 11.26 0.14 6.91
N ARG A 121 11.32 1.12 7.81
CA ARG A 121 12.31 1.18 8.91
C ARG A 121 12.18 0.04 9.92
N THR A 122 11.05 -0.66 9.93
CA THR A 122 10.85 -1.85 10.76
C THR A 122 11.70 -3.05 10.35
N GLY A 123 12.28 -3.04 9.14
CA GLY A 123 12.99 -4.17 8.55
C GLY A 123 12.10 -5.33 8.10
N LEU A 124 10.77 -5.14 8.13
CA LEU A 124 9.82 -6.14 7.65
C LEU A 124 9.75 -6.14 6.12
N ASN A 125 9.40 -7.29 5.56
CA ASN A 125 9.29 -7.45 4.12
C ASN A 125 7.86 -7.15 3.64
N ILE A 126 7.72 -6.36 2.58
CA ILE A 126 6.45 -6.18 1.87
C ILE A 126 6.26 -7.39 0.95
N ILE A 127 5.24 -8.20 1.23
CA ILE A 127 4.89 -9.39 0.44
C ILE A 127 3.60 -9.24 -0.35
N GLY A 128 2.83 -8.18 -0.13
CA GLY A 128 1.62 -7.86 -0.88
C GLY A 128 1.44 -6.35 -1.01
N PHE A 129 0.99 -5.92 -2.19
CA PHE A 129 0.71 -4.52 -2.51
C PHE A 129 -0.50 -4.43 -3.43
N LYS A 130 -1.57 -3.80 -2.99
CA LYS A 130 -2.79 -3.65 -3.77
C LYS A 130 -3.32 -2.23 -3.70
N VAL A 131 -3.49 -1.57 -4.84
CA VAL A 131 -4.29 -0.34 -4.95
C VAL A 131 -5.75 -0.75 -5.02
N HIS A 132 -6.55 -0.33 -4.07
CA HIS A 132 -7.94 -0.80 -3.92
C HIS A 132 -8.91 0.36 -3.67
N ARG A 133 -10.19 0.10 -3.96
CA ARG A 133 -11.33 0.96 -3.64
C ARG A 133 -12.34 0.09 -2.93
N MET A 134 -12.40 0.21 -1.61
CA MET A 134 -13.35 -0.57 -0.82
C MET A 134 -14.78 -0.23 -1.25
N SER A 135 -15.61 -1.24 -1.44
CA SER A 135 -17.05 -1.04 -1.49
C SER A 135 -17.59 -0.61 -0.12
N VAL A 136 -18.79 -0.06 -0.06
CA VAL A 136 -19.40 0.27 1.22
C VAL A 136 -19.63 -1.00 2.05
N ALA A 137 -20.01 -2.12 1.41
CA ALA A 137 -20.13 -3.42 2.07
C ALA A 137 -18.82 -3.88 2.70
N GLN A 138 -17.71 -3.83 1.95
CA GLN A 138 -16.37 -4.15 2.49
C GLN A 138 -15.98 -3.24 3.66
N ALA A 139 -16.21 -1.93 3.56
CA ALA A 139 -15.88 -1.00 4.62
C ALA A 139 -16.75 -1.23 5.88
N LYS A 140 -18.03 -1.57 5.73
CA LYS A 140 -18.92 -1.97 6.83
C LYS A 140 -18.42 -3.21 7.54
N GLU A 141 -18.00 -4.23 6.79
CA GLU A 141 -17.47 -5.47 7.34
C GLU A 141 -16.12 -5.24 8.04
N PHE A 142 -15.24 -4.46 7.42
CA PHE A 142 -13.90 -4.14 7.94
C PHE A 142 -13.98 -3.42 9.29
N TYR A 143 -14.81 -2.38 9.36
CA TYR A 143 -14.99 -1.55 10.56
C TYR A 143 -16.18 -2.00 11.43
N GLY A 144 -16.79 -3.15 11.14
CA GLY A 144 -17.90 -3.71 11.94
C GLY A 144 -17.57 -3.81 13.43
N PRO A 145 -16.42 -4.37 13.83
CA PRO A 145 -16.04 -4.46 15.25
C PRO A 145 -15.95 -3.12 15.99
N VAL A 146 -15.73 -2.02 15.27
CA VAL A 146 -15.60 -0.67 15.86
C VAL A 146 -16.96 -0.08 16.24
N LEU A 147 -18.04 -0.52 15.59
CA LEU A 147 -19.39 0.01 15.85
C LEU A 147 -19.81 -0.11 17.31
N ALA A 148 -19.71 -1.31 17.89
CA ALA A 148 -20.08 -1.54 19.27
C ALA A 148 -19.26 -0.68 20.26
N VAL A 149 -17.96 -0.49 19.97
CA VAL A 149 -17.08 0.35 20.79
C VAL A 149 -17.50 1.82 20.72
N LEU A 150 -17.93 2.29 19.55
CA LEU A 150 -18.39 3.68 19.39
C LEU A 150 -19.76 3.89 20.02
N GLU A 151 -20.68 2.94 19.91
CA GLU A 151 -22.01 2.99 20.54
C GLU A 151 -21.89 2.99 22.08
N ASP A 152 -20.99 2.20 22.65
CA ASP A 152 -20.70 2.18 24.09
C ASP A 152 -20.14 3.52 24.58
N LYS A 153 -19.22 4.12 23.85
CA LYS A 153 -18.54 5.38 24.25
C LYS A 153 -19.37 6.64 24.02
N LEU A 154 -20.16 6.69 22.96
CA LEU A 154 -20.83 7.90 22.48
C LEU A 154 -22.36 7.84 22.61
N GLY A 155 -22.91 6.69 22.96
CA GLY A 155 -24.32 6.34 22.86
C GLY A 155 -24.71 5.83 21.46
N PRO A 156 -25.85 5.10 21.34
CA PRO A 156 -26.19 4.36 20.12
C PRO A 156 -26.26 5.24 18.86
N GLU A 157 -26.92 6.37 18.90
CA GLU A 157 -27.09 7.24 17.74
C GLU A 157 -25.78 7.91 17.31
N LYS A 158 -25.06 8.52 18.24
CA LYS A 158 -23.78 9.19 17.94
C LYS A 158 -22.69 8.19 17.54
N GLY A 159 -22.68 7.02 18.18
CA GLY A 159 -21.75 5.94 17.86
C GLY A 159 -21.96 5.41 16.45
N ARG A 160 -23.22 5.19 16.05
CA ARG A 160 -23.57 4.78 14.68
C ARG A 160 -23.19 5.84 13.65
N ASN A 161 -23.50 7.09 13.90
CA ASN A 161 -23.09 8.19 13.01
C ASN A 161 -21.57 8.27 12.84
N ALA A 162 -20.81 8.17 13.93
CA ALA A 162 -19.36 8.17 13.87
C ALA A 162 -18.79 6.97 13.12
N TRP A 163 -19.43 5.80 13.24
CA TRP A 163 -19.06 4.62 12.46
C TRP A 163 -19.40 4.79 10.96
N GLU A 164 -20.54 5.35 10.61
CA GLU A 164 -20.88 5.67 9.22
C GLU A 164 -19.91 6.68 8.61
N ASP A 165 -19.45 7.67 9.39
CA ASP A 165 -18.42 8.63 8.94
C ASP A 165 -17.09 7.92 8.60
N ILE A 166 -16.71 6.87 9.36
CA ILE A 166 -15.53 6.06 9.05
C ILE A 166 -15.74 5.26 7.77
N VAL A 167 -16.89 4.62 7.59
CA VAL A 167 -17.22 3.85 6.38
C VAL A 167 -17.22 4.76 5.15
N GLU A 168 -17.86 5.92 5.23
CA GLU A 168 -17.89 6.93 4.17
C GLU A 168 -16.49 7.44 3.83
N PHE A 169 -15.68 7.75 4.84
CA PHE A 169 -14.30 8.20 4.63
C PHE A 169 -13.45 7.17 3.89
N MET A 170 -13.65 5.87 4.13
CA MET A 170 -12.86 4.79 3.54
C MET A 170 -13.36 4.33 2.17
N SER A 171 -14.67 4.43 1.90
CA SER A 171 -15.29 3.94 0.66
C SER A 171 -15.81 5.03 -0.27
N GLY A 172 -16.12 6.21 0.29
CA GLY A 172 -16.77 7.32 -0.43
C GLY A 172 -18.29 7.23 -0.45
N GLY A 173 -18.90 6.27 0.25
CA GLY A 173 -20.34 6.12 0.34
C GLY A 173 -20.83 5.97 1.78
N ARG A 174 -21.91 6.69 2.14
CA ARG A 174 -22.53 6.60 3.46
C ARG A 174 -23.56 5.48 3.47
N PRO A 175 -23.45 4.48 4.38
CA PRO A 175 -24.36 3.32 4.38
C PRO A 175 -25.85 3.67 4.40
N SER A 176 -26.27 4.61 5.25
CA SER A 176 -27.66 5.04 5.38
C SER A 176 -28.20 5.83 4.18
N ALA A 177 -27.34 6.31 3.29
CA ALA A 177 -27.72 7.10 2.13
C ALA A 177 -27.69 6.32 0.80
N MET A 178 -27.34 5.02 0.85
CA MET A 178 -27.22 4.17 -0.34
C MET A 178 -28.29 3.08 -0.38
N ALA A 179 -28.71 2.71 -1.58
CA ALA A 179 -29.57 1.55 -1.79
C ALA A 179 -28.74 0.26 -1.58
N GLU A 180 -29.39 -0.81 -1.12
CA GLU A 180 -28.74 -2.06 -0.73
C GLU A 180 -27.99 -2.71 -1.91
N ASP A 181 -28.54 -2.64 -3.12
CA ASP A 181 -27.94 -3.14 -4.36
C ASP A 181 -26.70 -2.36 -4.84
N GLN A 182 -26.42 -1.20 -4.24
CA GLN A 182 -25.26 -0.36 -4.55
C GLN A 182 -24.09 -0.56 -3.58
N LEU A 183 -24.32 -1.24 -2.46
CA LEU A 183 -23.30 -1.37 -1.40
C LEU A 183 -22.05 -2.15 -1.84
N ASP A 184 -22.18 -3.07 -2.78
CA ASP A 184 -21.08 -3.90 -3.29
C ASP A 184 -20.31 -3.26 -4.46
N ALA A 185 -20.82 -2.14 -5.00
CA ALA A 185 -20.12 -1.45 -6.07
C ALA A 185 -18.77 -0.89 -5.57
N PRO A 186 -17.73 -0.88 -6.43
CA PRO A 186 -16.45 -0.29 -6.06
C PRO A 186 -16.59 1.15 -5.58
N GLY A 187 -16.02 1.46 -4.44
CA GLY A 187 -16.06 2.80 -3.87
C GLY A 187 -15.29 3.85 -4.68
N THR A 188 -15.43 5.11 -4.31
CA THR A 188 -14.75 6.23 -4.96
C THR A 188 -13.38 6.53 -4.33
N GLU A 189 -13.22 6.22 -3.06
CA GLU A 189 -11.99 6.49 -2.31
C GLU A 189 -10.91 5.45 -2.58
N LYS A 190 -9.67 5.92 -2.74
CA LYS A 190 -8.51 5.07 -2.99
C LYS A 190 -7.76 4.78 -1.71
N ILE A 191 -7.42 3.50 -1.51
CA ILE A 191 -6.49 3.03 -0.48
C ILE A 191 -5.35 2.26 -1.12
N VAL A 192 -4.25 2.10 -0.39
CA VAL A 192 -3.23 1.09 -0.70
C VAL A 192 -3.17 0.11 0.45
N ALA A 193 -3.39 -1.16 0.16
CA ALA A 193 -3.22 -2.26 1.07
C ALA A 193 -1.82 -2.84 0.91
N LEU A 194 -1.09 -2.95 2.02
CA LEU A 194 0.25 -3.52 2.11
C LEU A 194 0.22 -4.69 3.07
N VAL A 195 0.80 -5.81 2.68
CA VAL A 195 1.01 -6.94 3.58
C VAL A 195 2.48 -6.99 3.96
N TYR A 196 2.76 -6.84 5.23
CA TYR A 196 4.11 -6.97 5.79
C TYR A 196 4.29 -8.34 6.44
N GLN A 197 5.47 -8.92 6.29
CA GLN A 197 5.85 -10.19 6.88
C GLN A 197 7.21 -10.09 7.58
N GLY A 198 7.32 -10.74 8.73
CA GLY A 198 8.54 -10.88 9.50
C GLY A 198 8.29 -11.20 10.95
N GLU A 199 9.35 -11.23 11.74
CA GLU A 199 9.24 -11.46 13.18
C GLU A 199 8.55 -10.31 13.88
N ASP A 200 7.55 -10.63 14.72
CA ASP A 200 6.75 -9.67 15.50
C ASP A 200 6.13 -8.56 14.65
N ALA A 201 5.69 -8.89 13.42
CA ALA A 201 5.27 -7.91 12.43
C ALA A 201 4.13 -7.01 12.94
N VAL A 202 3.14 -7.56 13.64
CA VAL A 202 2.02 -6.79 14.21
C VAL A 202 2.54 -5.73 15.19
N ALA A 203 3.39 -6.13 16.13
CA ALA A 203 3.90 -5.22 17.16
C ALA A 203 4.76 -4.11 16.55
N LYS A 204 5.71 -4.45 15.67
CA LYS A 204 6.60 -3.50 15.01
C LYS A 204 5.86 -2.46 14.17
N ILE A 205 4.88 -2.91 13.37
CA ILE A 205 4.05 -2.00 12.56
C ILE A 205 3.23 -1.06 13.43
N ARG A 206 2.63 -1.56 14.52
CA ARG A 206 1.83 -0.73 15.43
C ARG A 206 2.67 0.28 16.20
N GLU A 207 3.90 -0.08 16.55
CA GLU A 207 4.85 0.83 17.21
C GLU A 207 5.15 2.04 16.33
N VAL A 208 5.56 1.83 15.08
CA VAL A 208 5.88 2.94 14.15
C VAL A 208 4.63 3.69 13.68
N LEU A 209 3.45 3.05 13.69
CA LEU A 209 2.20 3.73 13.38
C LEU A 209 1.80 4.73 14.46
N GLY A 210 1.96 4.38 15.72
CA GLY A 210 1.52 5.16 16.87
C GLY A 210 0.03 5.00 17.22
N PRO A 211 -0.43 5.56 18.37
CA PRO A 211 -1.82 5.51 18.82
C PRO A 211 -2.77 6.21 17.84
N THR A 212 -4.07 5.85 17.90
CA THR A 212 -5.11 6.34 16.97
C THR A 212 -5.24 7.87 16.96
N ASP A 213 -5.04 8.50 18.10
CA ASP A 213 -5.06 9.95 18.24
C ASP A 213 -3.66 10.54 17.97
N PRO A 214 -3.48 11.30 16.86
CA PRO A 214 -2.19 11.91 16.52
C PRO A 214 -1.64 12.86 17.60
N SER A 215 -2.51 13.46 18.42
CA SER A 215 -2.09 14.36 19.50
C SER A 215 -1.30 13.61 20.59
N LYS A 216 -1.58 12.32 20.76
CA LYS A 216 -0.94 11.42 21.73
C LYS A 216 0.19 10.60 21.15
N ALA A 217 0.40 10.70 19.84
CA ALA A 217 1.41 9.91 19.15
C ALA A 217 2.82 10.49 19.39
N PRO A 218 3.82 9.63 19.60
CA PRO A 218 5.20 10.08 19.78
C PRO A 218 5.77 10.66 18.49
N PRO A 219 6.72 11.62 18.57
CA PRO A 219 7.44 12.14 17.43
C PRO A 219 8.08 11.01 16.62
N GLY A 220 8.06 11.13 15.29
CA GLY A 220 8.58 10.11 14.36
C GLY A 220 7.62 8.97 14.04
N SER A 221 6.50 8.85 14.76
CA SER A 221 5.44 7.90 14.38
C SER A 221 4.61 8.44 13.22
N ILE A 222 4.06 7.53 12.39
CA ILE A 222 3.28 7.89 11.20
C ILE A 222 2.10 8.80 11.55
N ARG A 223 1.35 8.49 12.60
CA ARG A 223 0.20 9.28 12.99
C ARG A 223 0.57 10.65 13.52
N LYS A 224 1.74 10.80 14.14
CA LYS A 224 2.25 12.11 14.55
C LYS A 224 2.64 12.98 13.37
N GLU A 225 3.34 12.40 12.39
CA GLU A 225 3.90 13.16 11.27
C GLU A 225 2.85 13.46 10.19
N PHE A 226 1.92 12.53 9.95
CA PHE A 226 0.98 12.60 8.84
C PHE A 226 -0.49 12.73 9.25
N GLY A 227 -0.84 12.47 10.50
CA GLY A 227 -2.21 12.52 10.99
C GLY A 227 -2.67 13.94 11.36
N GLN A 228 -3.96 14.20 11.22
CA GLN A 228 -4.62 15.46 11.61
C GLN A 228 -5.54 15.27 12.81
N ASN A 229 -6.28 14.17 12.84
CA ASN A 229 -7.24 13.83 13.91
C ASN A 229 -7.44 12.30 13.97
N ILE A 230 -8.34 11.83 14.82
CA ILE A 230 -8.60 10.39 15.04
C ILE A 230 -9.05 9.66 13.77
N MET A 231 -9.76 10.32 12.84
CA MET A 231 -10.23 9.74 11.59
C MET A 231 -9.21 9.91 10.46
N VAL A 232 -8.71 11.14 10.27
CA VAL A 232 -7.71 11.51 9.26
C VAL A 232 -6.32 11.31 9.86
N ASN A 233 -5.85 10.06 9.91
CA ASN A 233 -4.63 9.67 10.64
C ASN A 233 -3.66 8.79 9.85
N ALA A 234 -3.66 8.98 8.54
CA ALA A 234 -2.74 8.45 7.54
C ALA A 234 -2.85 6.95 7.26
N ALA A 235 -2.83 6.10 8.28
CA ALA A 235 -2.84 4.66 8.06
C ALA A 235 -3.64 3.90 9.14
N HIS A 236 -4.13 2.72 8.72
CA HIS A 236 -4.60 1.65 9.59
C HIS A 236 -3.56 0.54 9.63
N ALA A 237 -3.46 -0.16 10.75
CA ALA A 237 -2.75 -1.43 10.86
C ALA A 237 -3.55 -2.38 11.73
N SER A 238 -3.56 -3.66 11.36
CA SER A 238 -4.21 -4.72 12.14
C SER A 238 -3.61 -4.78 13.56
N ASP A 239 -4.43 -5.10 14.53
CA ASP A 239 -4.04 -5.13 15.95
C ASP A 239 -3.63 -6.53 16.45
N SER A 240 -3.91 -7.55 15.64
CA SER A 240 -3.51 -8.94 15.90
C SER A 240 -3.32 -9.69 14.59
N ALA A 241 -2.65 -10.84 14.63
CA ALA A 241 -2.49 -11.72 13.47
C ALA A 241 -3.85 -12.28 12.98
N GLU A 242 -4.78 -12.54 13.91
CA GLU A 242 -6.14 -12.99 13.58
C GLU A 242 -6.93 -11.90 12.85
N ASN A 243 -6.93 -10.66 13.37
CA ASN A 243 -7.56 -9.55 12.69
C ASN A 243 -6.88 -9.23 11.36
N ALA A 244 -5.55 -9.37 11.26
CA ALA A 244 -4.84 -9.22 10.00
C ALA A 244 -5.36 -10.21 8.94
N GLN A 245 -5.54 -11.48 9.30
CA GLN A 245 -6.08 -12.49 8.39
C GLN A 245 -7.51 -12.16 7.94
N ARG A 246 -8.39 -11.78 8.86
CA ARG A 246 -9.75 -11.34 8.56
C ARG A 246 -9.77 -10.13 7.62
N GLU A 247 -9.00 -9.11 7.94
CA GLU A 247 -8.93 -7.85 7.20
C GLU A 247 -8.33 -8.04 5.81
N MET A 248 -7.31 -8.89 5.67
CA MET A 248 -6.74 -9.27 4.37
C MET A 248 -7.79 -9.97 3.48
N GLY A 249 -8.61 -10.87 4.06
CA GLY A 249 -9.70 -11.52 3.33
C GLY A 249 -10.76 -10.54 2.83
N ILE A 250 -11.14 -9.53 3.64
CA ILE A 250 -12.13 -8.50 3.24
C ILE A 250 -11.60 -7.65 2.08
N VAL A 251 -10.32 -7.28 2.11
CA VAL A 251 -9.67 -6.47 1.05
C VAL A 251 -9.28 -7.34 -0.15
N GLN A 252 -9.33 -8.68 0.00
CA GLN A 252 -8.96 -9.63 -1.04
C GLN A 252 -7.54 -9.38 -1.55
N VAL A 253 -6.58 -9.26 -0.61
CA VAL A 253 -5.19 -8.93 -0.95
C VAL A 253 -4.47 -10.01 -1.76
N ASP A 254 -4.98 -11.24 -1.73
CA ASP A 254 -4.55 -12.39 -2.51
C ASP A 254 -5.06 -12.38 -3.96
N GLU A 255 -5.99 -11.49 -4.28
CA GLU A 255 -6.46 -11.27 -5.64
C GLU A 255 -5.70 -10.12 -6.30
N ASN A 256 -4.99 -10.41 -7.37
CA ASN A 256 -4.33 -9.40 -8.17
C ASN A 256 -5.35 -8.63 -9.03
N ASN A 257 -5.32 -7.31 -8.95
CA ASN A 257 -6.20 -6.45 -9.74
C ASN A 257 -5.47 -5.71 -10.88
N PHE A 258 -4.24 -6.10 -11.21
CA PHE A 258 -3.41 -5.45 -12.23
C PHE A 258 -4.04 -5.55 -13.62
N LYS A 259 -4.39 -6.76 -14.06
CA LYS A 259 -4.99 -7.02 -15.35
C LYS A 259 -6.28 -6.22 -15.61
N PRO A 260 -7.29 -6.25 -14.73
CA PRO A 260 -8.49 -5.43 -14.91
C PRO A 260 -8.22 -3.94 -15.01
N LEU A 261 -7.24 -3.43 -14.26
CA LEU A 261 -6.85 -2.01 -14.31
C LEU A 261 -6.22 -1.64 -15.66
N ILE A 262 -5.33 -2.48 -16.19
CA ILE A 262 -4.71 -2.27 -17.50
C ILE A 262 -5.76 -2.36 -18.63
N GLU A 263 -6.60 -3.39 -18.63
CA GLU A 263 -7.66 -3.55 -19.61
C GLU A 263 -8.65 -2.36 -19.60
N SER A 264 -9.01 -1.87 -18.40
CA SER A 264 -9.89 -0.71 -18.29
C SER A 264 -9.26 0.59 -18.82
N PHE A 265 -7.94 0.69 -18.74
CA PHE A 265 -7.20 1.82 -19.31
C PHE A 265 -7.28 1.84 -20.82
N TYR A 266 -6.99 0.71 -21.48
CA TYR A 266 -7.03 0.62 -22.95
C TYR A 266 -8.44 0.64 -23.55
N LYS A 267 -9.48 0.26 -22.81
CA LYS A 267 -10.88 0.38 -23.26
C LYS A 267 -11.40 1.83 -23.25
N ARG A 268 -10.73 2.74 -22.54
CA ARG A 268 -11.11 4.17 -22.43
C ARG A 268 -10.30 5.09 -23.36
N SER A 269 -9.25 4.58 -23.96
CA SER A 269 -8.42 5.24 -24.97
C SER A 269 -8.87 4.84 -26.38
#